data_c98e07a38620f8b16288e36eda031dc3
#
_entry.id   c98e07a38620f8b16288e36eda031dc3
#
_cell.length_a   1.000
_cell.length_b   1.000
_cell.length_c   1.000
_cell.angle_alpha   90.00
_cell.angle_beta   90.00
_cell.angle_gamma   90.00
#
_symmetry.space_group_name_H-M   'P 1'
#
loop_
_entity.id
_entity.type
_entity.pdbx_description
1 polymer ?
#
loop_
_entity_poly.entity_id
_entity_poly.type
_entity_poly.pdbx_seq_one_letter_code
_entity_poly.pdbx_strand_id
1 'polypeptide(L)'
;MHTLTGGNWSNPNVSEPKSRDFIRTILRSLRLSPTSSTGPIESNPEFDYVASEKQQIDGPHWEKTSWEDLRVGDFVKIWNNDPIPADILICATSEEEDVAFVETKNLDGETNLKSRNAAQPLRRFRDAQACANFDNSFQIQCDRPDTNMYRLNGNVVMDKQTSPVDLSMTLLRGTVLRNTNWVIGVVLFTGLDSKIILNSGGTPSKRSKVERQMNPQVCVVSYCKIQLLITNSSVINLTILAVLAIACAIADSILEQRYFPLGAPWLFLDDSHGDNPKINGLVTFAFALLT
;
A
#
# COMPACT_ATOMS: atom_id res chain seq x y z
N MET A 1 -11.81 -8.52 -17.76
CA MET A 1 -12.24 -9.35 -16.62
C MET A 1 -13.32 -8.62 -15.86
N HIS A 2 -14.31 -9.34 -15.36
CA HIS A 2 -15.41 -8.79 -14.57
C HIS A 2 -15.55 -9.59 -13.28
N THR A 3 -15.79 -8.93 -12.16
CA THR A 3 -16.14 -9.55 -10.88
C THR A 3 -17.62 -9.39 -10.58
N LEU A 4 -18.16 -10.25 -9.74
CA LEU A 4 -19.55 -10.17 -9.30
C LEU A 4 -19.70 -9.06 -8.25
N THR A 5 -20.65 -8.14 -8.47
CA THR A 5 -20.99 -7.06 -7.53
C THR A 5 -22.50 -7.07 -7.27
N GLY A 6 -22.95 -6.38 -6.21
CA GLY A 6 -24.37 -6.26 -5.86
C GLY A 6 -24.97 -7.45 -5.10
N GLY A 7 -24.18 -8.47 -4.77
CA GLY A 7 -24.55 -9.52 -3.83
C GLY A 7 -24.09 -9.19 -2.41
N ASN A 8 -24.86 -9.58 -1.41
CA ASN A 8 -24.48 -9.45 0.00
C ASN A 8 -23.44 -10.54 0.37
N TRP A 9 -22.30 -10.53 -0.34
CA TRP A 9 -21.28 -11.56 -0.27
C TRP A 9 -20.18 -11.15 0.71
N SER A 10 -20.19 -11.69 1.90
CA SER A 10 -19.07 -11.64 2.83
C SER A 10 -18.45 -13.03 2.90
N ASN A 11 -17.20 -13.18 2.50
CA ASN A 11 -16.45 -14.40 2.76
C ASN A 11 -16.01 -14.39 4.24
N PRO A 12 -16.62 -15.24 5.12
CA PRO A 12 -16.33 -15.21 6.55
C PRO A 12 -14.91 -15.68 6.90
N ASN A 13 -14.18 -16.26 5.95
CA ASN A 13 -12.86 -16.85 6.18
C ASN A 13 -11.68 -15.94 5.76
N VAL A 14 -11.95 -14.79 5.18
CA VAL A 14 -10.90 -13.81 4.88
C VAL A 14 -10.78 -12.86 6.07
N SER A 15 -9.90 -13.17 6.99
CA SER A 15 -9.45 -12.19 7.98
C SER A 15 -8.79 -11.04 7.20
N GLU A 16 -9.47 -9.90 7.11
CA GLU A 16 -8.92 -8.69 6.49
C GLU A 16 -7.56 -8.37 7.11
N PRO A 17 -6.51 -8.21 6.32
CA PRO A 17 -5.28 -7.63 6.83
C PRO A 17 -5.54 -6.13 7.06
N LYS A 18 -5.93 -5.78 8.28
CA LYS A 18 -6.22 -4.40 8.75
C LYS A 18 -5.13 -3.35 8.45
N SER A 19 -3.95 -3.79 8.02
CA SER A 19 -2.82 -2.89 7.73
C SER A 19 -2.84 -2.25 6.34
N ARG A 20 -3.46 -2.85 5.33
CA ARG A 20 -3.47 -2.29 3.97
C ARG A 20 -4.48 -1.16 3.78
N ASP A 21 -5.62 -1.23 4.44
CA ASP A 21 -6.64 -0.18 4.35
C ASP A 21 -6.20 1.09 5.10
N PHE A 22 -5.44 0.95 6.18
CA PHE A 22 -4.88 2.08 6.90
C PHE A 22 -3.87 2.88 6.05
N ILE A 23 -2.98 2.19 5.32
CA ILE A 23 -2.01 2.82 4.42
C ILE A 23 -2.71 3.45 3.21
N ARG A 24 -3.73 2.80 2.62
CA ARG A 24 -4.53 3.39 1.53
C ARG A 24 -5.30 4.62 1.96
N THR A 25 -5.84 4.64 3.19
CA THR A 25 -6.53 5.81 3.74
C THR A 25 -5.56 6.96 3.99
N ILE A 26 -4.37 6.69 4.52
CA ILE A 26 -3.32 7.72 4.68
C ILE A 26 -2.85 8.26 3.32
N LEU A 27 -2.62 7.41 2.32
CA LEU A 27 -2.22 7.85 0.99
C LEU A 27 -3.32 8.65 0.26
N ARG A 28 -4.60 8.39 0.54
CA ARG A 28 -5.71 9.22 0.04
C ARG A 28 -5.81 10.55 0.76
N SER A 29 -5.53 10.62 2.06
CA SER A 29 -5.55 11.87 2.84
C SER A 29 -4.33 12.77 2.56
N LEU A 30 -3.21 12.18 2.09
CA LEU A 30 -2.00 12.91 1.68
C LEU A 30 -2.04 13.42 0.23
N ARG A 31 -3.08 13.14 -0.55
CA ARG A 31 -3.34 13.84 -1.80
C ARG A 31 -3.82 15.26 -1.46
N LEU A 32 -2.86 16.12 -1.21
CA LEU A 32 -3.02 17.57 -1.20
C LEU A 32 -3.74 17.98 -2.48
N SER A 33 -4.88 18.64 -2.32
CA SER A 33 -5.59 19.31 -3.39
C SER A 33 -4.62 20.26 -4.10
N PRO A 34 -4.54 20.27 -5.44
CA PRO A 34 -3.77 21.28 -6.13
C PRO A 34 -4.42 22.65 -5.89
N THR A 35 -3.68 23.54 -5.25
CA THR A 35 -4.00 24.94 -5.17
C THR A 35 -4.07 25.52 -6.60
N SER A 36 -5.21 26.09 -6.91
CA SER A 36 -5.46 26.86 -8.11
C SER A 36 -4.47 28.02 -8.24
N SER A 37 -3.61 28.00 -9.25
CA SER A 37 -2.99 29.21 -9.79
C SER A 37 -3.47 29.41 -11.21
N THR A 38 -4.21 30.49 -11.37
CA THR A 38 -4.73 31.07 -12.58
C THR A 38 -3.63 31.37 -13.61
N GLY A 39 -3.81 30.87 -14.84
CA GLY A 39 -3.16 31.33 -16.04
C GLY A 39 -3.94 30.80 -17.24
N PRO A 40 -4.30 31.66 -18.22
CA PRO A 40 -5.16 31.28 -19.32
C PRO A 40 -4.35 30.53 -20.38
N ILE A 41 -4.76 29.31 -20.70
CA ILE A 41 -4.30 28.58 -21.89
C ILE A 41 -5.54 28.20 -22.70
N GLU A 42 -5.43 28.57 -23.97
CA GLU A 42 -6.36 28.44 -25.06
C GLU A 42 -7.06 27.07 -25.15
N SER A 43 -8.32 27.19 -25.51
CA SER A 43 -9.25 26.14 -25.90
C SER A 43 -8.74 25.33 -27.09
N ASN A 44 -8.64 24.01 -26.91
CA ASN A 44 -8.81 23.05 -27.98
C ASN A 44 -10.01 22.15 -27.64
N PRO A 45 -10.90 21.92 -28.60
CA PRO A 45 -12.19 21.32 -28.34
C PRO A 45 -12.15 19.79 -28.32
N GLU A 46 -13.12 19.25 -27.57
CA GLU A 46 -13.74 17.96 -27.80
C GLU A 46 -12.95 16.70 -27.39
N PHE A 47 -12.95 16.44 -26.09
CA PHE A 47 -13.22 15.10 -25.60
C PHE A 47 -14.33 15.20 -24.55
N ASP A 48 -15.53 15.06 -25.03
CA ASP A 48 -16.71 14.80 -24.19
C ASP A 48 -16.48 13.49 -23.42
N TYR A 49 -15.98 13.61 -22.20
CA TYR A 49 -16.22 12.59 -21.19
C TYR A 49 -17.69 12.68 -20.84
N VAL A 50 -18.49 11.94 -21.56
CA VAL A 50 -19.82 11.57 -21.10
C VAL A 50 -19.58 10.91 -19.73
N ALA A 51 -19.83 11.65 -18.67
CA ALA A 51 -20.03 11.12 -17.34
C ALA A 51 -21.24 10.18 -17.49
N SER A 52 -20.95 8.90 -17.76
CA SER A 52 -21.96 7.86 -17.72
C SER A 52 -22.53 7.90 -16.32
N GLU A 53 -23.75 8.44 -16.19
CA GLU A 53 -24.57 8.23 -15.01
C GLU A 53 -24.46 6.76 -14.65
N LYS A 54 -23.85 6.45 -13.51
CA LYS A 54 -23.83 5.12 -12.94
C LYS A 54 -25.29 4.80 -12.65
N GLN A 55 -25.97 4.20 -13.61
CA GLN A 55 -27.26 3.55 -13.36
C GLN A 55 -27.01 2.57 -12.24
N GLN A 56 -27.62 2.82 -11.11
CA GLN A 56 -27.60 1.95 -9.96
C GLN A 56 -28.38 0.70 -10.36
N ILE A 57 -27.67 -0.31 -10.86
CA ILE A 57 -28.26 -1.59 -11.23
C ILE A 57 -28.53 -2.30 -9.92
N ASP A 58 -29.80 -2.34 -9.51
CA ASP A 58 -30.24 -3.11 -8.36
C ASP A 58 -30.14 -4.60 -8.69
N GLY A 59 -29.24 -5.30 -8.04
CA GLY A 59 -29.05 -6.75 -8.15
C GLY A 59 -27.64 -7.19 -8.52
N PRO A 60 -27.37 -8.50 -8.45
CA PRO A 60 -26.06 -9.07 -8.77
C PRO A 60 -25.76 -8.92 -10.26
N HIS A 61 -24.61 -8.31 -10.57
CA HIS A 61 -24.14 -8.07 -11.94
C HIS A 61 -22.62 -8.17 -12.04
N TRP A 62 -22.13 -8.28 -13.28
CA TRP A 62 -20.70 -8.36 -13.55
C TRP A 62 -20.12 -6.95 -13.78
N GLU A 63 -19.19 -6.53 -12.92
CA GLU A 63 -18.51 -5.24 -13.03
C GLU A 63 -17.05 -5.43 -13.46
N LYS A 64 -16.56 -4.51 -14.30
CA LYS A 64 -15.15 -4.49 -14.71
C LYS A 64 -14.26 -4.10 -13.55
N THR A 65 -13.35 -4.98 -13.16
CA THR A 65 -12.50 -4.81 -11.96
C THR A 65 -11.03 -4.89 -12.32
N SER A 66 -10.20 -4.13 -11.61
CA SER A 66 -8.74 -4.21 -11.73
C SER A 66 -8.22 -5.52 -11.12
N TRP A 67 -7.09 -6.02 -11.64
CA TRP A 67 -6.45 -7.22 -11.10
C TRP A 67 -5.95 -7.06 -9.66
N GLU A 68 -5.66 -5.81 -9.26
CA GLU A 68 -5.19 -5.47 -7.92
C GLU A 68 -6.25 -5.68 -6.83
N ASP A 69 -7.51 -5.58 -7.23
CA ASP A 69 -8.65 -5.64 -6.30
C ASP A 69 -9.20 -7.05 -6.13
N LEU A 70 -8.66 -8.04 -6.88
CA LEU A 70 -9.06 -9.44 -6.78
C LEU A 70 -8.69 -10.06 -5.43
N ARG A 71 -9.66 -10.76 -4.86
CA ARG A 71 -9.51 -11.51 -3.60
C ARG A 71 -9.79 -12.99 -3.80
N VAL A 72 -9.22 -13.82 -2.93
CA VAL A 72 -9.53 -15.25 -2.86
C VAL A 72 -11.01 -15.42 -2.53
N GLY A 73 -11.69 -16.25 -3.29
CA GLY A 73 -13.13 -16.51 -3.18
C GLY A 73 -14.01 -15.64 -4.08
N ASP A 74 -13.47 -14.64 -4.76
CA ASP A 74 -14.25 -13.83 -5.71
C ASP A 74 -14.67 -14.68 -6.92
N PHE A 75 -15.91 -14.50 -7.37
CA PHE A 75 -16.34 -14.96 -8.67
C PHE A 75 -15.84 -14.02 -9.76
N VAL A 76 -15.24 -14.58 -10.79
CA VAL A 76 -14.70 -13.83 -11.93
C VAL A 76 -15.26 -14.38 -13.24
N LYS A 77 -15.56 -13.48 -14.17
CA LYS A 77 -15.92 -13.80 -15.54
C LYS A 77 -14.84 -13.32 -16.49
N ILE A 78 -14.29 -14.23 -17.25
CA ILE A 78 -13.18 -14.01 -18.18
C ILE A 78 -13.67 -14.27 -19.60
N TRP A 79 -13.30 -13.43 -20.53
CA TRP A 79 -13.69 -13.51 -21.91
C TRP A 79 -12.58 -14.11 -22.79
N ASN A 80 -12.98 -14.55 -23.98
CA ASN A 80 -12.02 -15.06 -24.97
C ASN A 80 -10.91 -14.04 -25.25
N ASN A 81 -9.69 -14.52 -25.34
CA ASN A 81 -8.45 -13.76 -25.49
C ASN A 81 -8.03 -12.90 -24.26
N ASP A 82 -8.77 -12.94 -23.17
CA ASP A 82 -8.34 -12.29 -21.93
C ASP A 82 -7.25 -13.11 -21.23
N PRO A 83 -6.20 -12.46 -20.70
CA PRO A 83 -5.24 -13.11 -19.83
C PRO A 83 -5.86 -13.37 -18.45
N ILE A 84 -5.48 -14.51 -17.87
CA ILE A 84 -5.98 -14.97 -16.56
C ILE A 84 -5.19 -14.31 -15.44
N PRO A 85 -5.87 -13.57 -14.53
CA PRO A 85 -5.23 -12.71 -13.53
C PRO A 85 -4.77 -13.43 -12.26
N ALA A 86 -5.35 -14.59 -11.97
CA ALA A 86 -5.17 -15.34 -10.73
C ALA A 86 -5.29 -16.84 -11.00
N ASP A 87 -5.00 -17.70 -10.01
CA ASP A 87 -5.29 -19.12 -10.11
C ASP A 87 -6.77 -19.33 -9.75
N ILE A 88 -7.56 -19.86 -10.70
CA ILE A 88 -9.03 -19.83 -10.68
C ILE A 88 -9.56 -21.23 -10.90
N LEU A 89 -10.47 -21.68 -10.05
CA LEU A 89 -11.24 -22.91 -10.24
C LEU A 89 -12.41 -22.64 -11.19
N ILE A 90 -12.52 -23.42 -12.25
CA ILE A 90 -13.59 -23.26 -13.23
C ILE A 90 -14.92 -23.75 -12.67
N CYS A 91 -15.93 -22.88 -12.69
CA CYS A 91 -17.29 -23.21 -12.33
C CYS A 91 -18.11 -23.59 -13.57
N ALA A 92 -18.13 -22.72 -14.56
CA ALA A 92 -18.88 -22.94 -15.80
C ALA A 92 -18.19 -22.27 -16.99
N THR A 93 -18.48 -22.75 -18.17
CA THR A 93 -17.98 -22.22 -19.44
C THR A 93 -19.12 -21.95 -20.42
N SER A 94 -18.80 -21.29 -21.54
CA SER A 94 -19.74 -21.10 -22.66
C SER A 94 -19.98 -22.37 -23.44
N GLU A 95 -19.10 -23.36 -23.35
CA GLU A 95 -19.16 -24.59 -24.10
C GLU A 95 -20.15 -25.59 -23.47
N GLU A 96 -20.76 -26.43 -24.30
CA GLU A 96 -21.80 -27.39 -23.83
C GLU A 96 -21.23 -28.46 -22.89
N GLU A 97 -19.97 -28.85 -23.09
CA GLU A 97 -19.28 -29.83 -22.26
C GLU A 97 -18.62 -29.23 -21.01
N ASP A 98 -18.78 -27.93 -20.77
CA ASP A 98 -18.11 -27.20 -19.70
C ASP A 98 -16.57 -27.28 -19.75
N VAL A 99 -16.03 -27.29 -20.97
CA VAL A 99 -14.58 -27.30 -21.25
C VAL A 99 -14.13 -25.89 -21.61
N ALA A 100 -12.98 -25.49 -21.13
CA ALA A 100 -12.27 -24.27 -21.52
C ALA A 100 -10.94 -24.62 -22.20
N PHE A 101 -10.51 -23.84 -23.16
CA PHE A 101 -9.22 -23.98 -23.80
C PHE A 101 -8.29 -22.83 -23.39
N VAL A 102 -7.07 -23.17 -22.99
CA VAL A 102 -6.08 -22.19 -22.55
C VAL A 102 -4.75 -22.34 -23.27
N GLU A 103 -4.16 -21.20 -23.58
CA GLU A 103 -2.80 -21.12 -24.08
C GLU A 103 -1.84 -20.92 -22.90
N THR A 104 -0.87 -21.82 -22.75
CA THR A 104 0.10 -21.80 -21.63
C THR A 104 1.48 -21.28 -22.06
N LYS A 105 1.61 -20.66 -23.23
CA LYS A 105 2.87 -20.18 -23.80
C LYS A 105 3.70 -19.34 -22.82
N ASN A 106 3.06 -18.48 -22.04
CA ASN A 106 3.74 -17.62 -21.06
C ASN A 106 4.21 -18.38 -19.80
N LEU A 107 3.73 -19.59 -19.60
CA LEU A 107 3.97 -20.38 -18.39
C LEU A 107 5.05 -21.45 -18.64
N ASP A 108 4.88 -22.26 -19.67
CA ASP A 108 5.72 -23.40 -20.01
C ASP A 108 6.34 -23.34 -21.43
N GLY A 109 6.02 -22.29 -22.19
CA GLY A 109 6.48 -22.12 -23.57
C GLY A 109 5.72 -22.96 -24.59
N GLU A 110 4.73 -23.78 -24.19
CA GLU A 110 3.94 -24.59 -25.07
C GLU A 110 2.90 -23.76 -25.82
N THR A 111 2.85 -23.93 -27.15
CA THR A 111 1.88 -23.23 -28.00
C THR A 111 0.59 -24.01 -28.20
N ASN A 112 0.56 -25.29 -27.83
CA ASN A 112 -0.63 -26.11 -27.92
C ASN A 112 -1.67 -25.70 -26.88
N LEU A 113 -2.92 -25.66 -27.30
CA LEU A 113 -4.02 -25.40 -26.40
C LEU A 113 -4.24 -26.58 -25.44
N LYS A 114 -4.35 -26.27 -24.17
CA LYS A 114 -4.70 -27.27 -23.13
C LYS A 114 -6.18 -27.14 -22.79
N SER A 115 -6.88 -28.27 -22.72
CA SER A 115 -8.26 -28.32 -22.26
C SER A 115 -8.31 -28.31 -20.74
N ARG A 116 -9.29 -27.60 -20.19
CA ARG A 116 -9.59 -27.51 -18.76
C ARG A 116 -11.09 -27.74 -18.56
N ASN A 117 -11.46 -28.57 -17.59
CA ASN A 117 -12.86 -28.92 -17.34
C ASN A 117 -13.41 -28.12 -16.17
N ALA A 118 -14.70 -27.81 -16.19
CA ALA A 118 -15.34 -27.23 -15.03
C ALA A 118 -15.54 -28.27 -13.93
N ALA A 119 -15.43 -27.85 -12.67
CA ALA A 119 -15.70 -28.68 -11.50
C ALA A 119 -17.19 -29.07 -11.47
N GLN A 120 -17.50 -30.37 -11.47
CA GLN A 120 -18.85 -30.89 -11.60
C GLN A 120 -19.88 -30.26 -10.64
N PRO A 121 -19.62 -30.11 -9.34
CA PRO A 121 -20.61 -29.52 -8.43
C PRO A 121 -20.85 -28.03 -8.68
N LEU A 122 -19.92 -27.35 -9.37
CA LEU A 122 -20.00 -25.91 -9.60
C LEU A 122 -20.62 -25.51 -10.95
N ARG A 123 -21.01 -26.46 -11.80
CA ARG A 123 -21.57 -26.19 -13.15
C ARG A 123 -22.87 -25.39 -13.14
N ARG A 124 -23.55 -25.31 -11.99
CA ARG A 124 -24.77 -24.51 -11.81
C ARG A 124 -24.50 -22.99 -11.81
N PHE A 125 -23.26 -22.55 -11.61
CA PHE A 125 -22.90 -21.12 -11.51
C PHE A 125 -22.63 -20.51 -12.89
N ARG A 126 -23.64 -20.46 -13.74
CA ARG A 126 -23.55 -19.89 -15.11
C ARG A 126 -23.90 -18.42 -15.19
N ASP A 127 -24.69 -17.91 -14.24
CA ASP A 127 -25.21 -16.55 -14.23
C ASP A 127 -24.85 -15.82 -12.94
N ALA A 128 -24.84 -14.46 -13.01
CA ALA A 128 -24.58 -13.61 -11.84
C ALA A 128 -25.55 -13.89 -10.68
N GLN A 129 -26.80 -14.14 -10.97
CA GLN A 129 -27.82 -14.47 -9.97
C GLN A 129 -27.55 -15.81 -9.30
N ALA A 130 -27.18 -16.83 -10.06
CA ALA A 130 -26.82 -18.14 -9.52
C ALA A 130 -25.59 -18.06 -8.60
N CYS A 131 -24.60 -17.23 -8.96
CA CYS A 131 -23.39 -17.01 -8.18
C CYS A 131 -23.64 -16.21 -6.88
N ALA A 132 -24.66 -15.32 -6.88
CA ALA A 132 -24.98 -14.49 -5.73
C ALA A 132 -25.98 -15.15 -4.77
N ASN A 133 -26.58 -16.27 -5.13
CA ASN A 133 -27.60 -16.94 -4.31
C ASN A 133 -26.95 -17.70 -3.16
N PHE A 134 -27.31 -17.36 -1.92
CA PHE A 134 -26.82 -18.01 -0.70
C PHE A 134 -27.21 -19.48 -0.58
N ASP A 135 -28.31 -19.90 -1.17
CA ASP A 135 -28.73 -21.30 -1.17
C ASP A 135 -27.73 -22.21 -1.89
N ASN A 136 -26.91 -21.62 -2.78
CA ASN A 136 -25.87 -22.31 -3.52
C ASN A 136 -24.50 -22.23 -2.82
N SER A 137 -24.45 -22.11 -1.49
CA SER A 137 -23.19 -22.01 -0.76
C SER A 137 -22.36 -23.30 -0.89
N PHE A 138 -21.05 -23.15 -1.05
CA PHE A 138 -20.11 -24.25 -1.13
C PHE A 138 -18.80 -23.87 -0.42
N GLN A 139 -18.01 -24.87 -0.08
CA GLN A 139 -16.70 -24.69 0.54
C GLN A 139 -15.63 -25.36 -0.32
N ILE A 140 -14.55 -24.62 -0.61
CA ILE A 140 -13.39 -25.17 -1.27
C ILE A 140 -12.30 -25.42 -0.21
N GLN A 141 -11.83 -26.67 -0.15
CA GLN A 141 -10.72 -27.08 0.68
C GLN A 141 -9.57 -27.44 -0.24
N CYS A 142 -8.49 -26.67 -0.22
CA CYS A 142 -7.32 -26.92 -1.05
C CYS A 142 -6.04 -26.91 -0.22
N ASP A 143 -5.00 -27.55 -0.74
CA ASP A 143 -3.66 -27.50 -0.18
C ASP A 143 -3.15 -26.05 -0.14
N ARG A 144 -2.15 -25.80 0.71
CA ARG A 144 -1.47 -24.50 0.73
C ARG A 144 -0.82 -24.20 -0.61
N PRO A 145 -0.61 -22.90 -0.93
CA PRO A 145 0.10 -22.51 -2.14
C PRO A 145 1.45 -23.23 -2.24
N ASP A 146 1.70 -23.91 -3.36
CA ASP A 146 2.89 -24.72 -3.60
C ASP A 146 3.54 -24.34 -4.94
N THR A 147 4.85 -24.47 -5.01
CA THR A 147 5.66 -24.23 -6.20
C THR A 147 5.43 -25.22 -7.33
N ASN A 148 4.84 -26.37 -7.04
CA ASN A 148 4.57 -27.40 -8.05
C ASN A 148 3.50 -26.94 -9.05
N MET A 149 3.91 -26.70 -10.30
CA MET A 149 3.02 -26.26 -11.38
C MET A 149 2.09 -27.35 -11.91
N TYR A 150 2.34 -28.59 -11.60
CA TYR A 150 1.62 -29.74 -12.16
C TYR A 150 0.67 -30.41 -11.16
N ARG A 151 0.60 -29.91 -9.94
CA ARG A 151 -0.22 -30.49 -8.91
C ARG A 151 -1.07 -29.43 -8.19
N LEU A 152 -2.34 -29.71 -8.09
CA LEU A 152 -3.29 -29.07 -7.19
C LEU A 152 -4.18 -30.16 -6.62
N ASN A 153 -4.25 -30.26 -5.30
CA ASN A 153 -5.23 -31.13 -4.65
C ASN A 153 -6.21 -30.27 -3.89
N GLY A 154 -7.46 -30.54 -4.05
CA GLY A 154 -8.53 -29.89 -3.34
C GLY A 154 -9.82 -30.67 -3.40
N ASN A 155 -10.76 -30.24 -2.60
CA ASN A 155 -12.12 -30.78 -2.59
C ASN A 155 -13.10 -29.62 -2.57
N VAL A 156 -14.19 -29.77 -3.31
CA VAL A 156 -15.35 -28.89 -3.21
C VAL A 156 -16.43 -29.64 -2.42
N VAL A 157 -16.86 -29.03 -1.34
CA VAL A 157 -17.94 -29.54 -0.50
C VAL A 157 -19.19 -28.71 -0.78
N MET A 158 -20.24 -29.34 -1.28
CA MET A 158 -21.50 -28.72 -1.62
C MET A 158 -22.66 -29.71 -1.35
N ASP A 159 -23.72 -29.24 -0.74
CA ASP A 159 -24.89 -30.08 -0.42
C ASP A 159 -24.51 -31.38 0.32
N LYS A 160 -23.53 -31.35 1.21
CA LYS A 160 -22.96 -32.52 1.94
C LYS A 160 -22.25 -33.55 1.04
N GLN A 161 -22.04 -33.24 -0.24
CA GLN A 161 -21.24 -34.06 -1.15
C GLN A 161 -19.86 -33.44 -1.29
N THR A 162 -18.84 -34.28 -1.31
CA THR A 162 -17.45 -33.87 -1.52
C THR A 162 -16.99 -34.37 -2.87
N SER A 163 -16.53 -33.46 -3.71
CA SER A 163 -15.97 -33.78 -5.03
C SER A 163 -14.51 -33.33 -5.10
N PRO A 164 -13.59 -34.20 -5.56
CA PRO A 164 -12.19 -33.85 -5.70
C PRO A 164 -12.01 -32.81 -6.82
N VAL A 165 -11.02 -31.95 -6.62
CA VAL A 165 -10.61 -30.92 -7.59
C VAL A 165 -9.11 -31.08 -7.84
N ASP A 166 -8.74 -31.03 -9.09
CA ASP A 166 -7.35 -31.10 -9.54
C ASP A 166 -6.94 -29.93 -10.46
N LEU A 167 -5.71 -29.98 -10.92
CA LEU A 167 -5.19 -28.97 -11.82
C LEU A 167 -5.92 -28.90 -13.17
N SER A 168 -6.54 -30.00 -13.63
CA SER A 168 -7.31 -30.04 -14.88
C SER A 168 -8.57 -29.18 -14.84
N MET A 169 -9.02 -28.82 -13.63
CA MET A 169 -10.20 -27.98 -13.39
C MET A 169 -9.80 -26.52 -13.08
N THR A 170 -8.51 -26.15 -13.21
CA THR A 170 -7.99 -24.87 -12.77
C THR A 170 -7.35 -24.10 -13.92
N LEU A 171 -7.63 -22.81 -13.98
CA LEU A 171 -6.93 -21.85 -14.84
C LEU A 171 -5.80 -21.21 -14.04
N LEU A 172 -4.58 -21.27 -14.57
CA LEU A 172 -3.42 -20.68 -13.90
C LEU A 172 -3.19 -19.23 -14.34
N ARG A 173 -2.75 -18.41 -13.42
CA ARG A 173 -2.36 -17.02 -13.70
C ARG A 173 -1.31 -16.96 -14.81
N GLY A 174 -1.48 -16.00 -15.73
CA GLY A 174 -0.55 -15.77 -16.84
C GLY A 174 -0.84 -16.61 -18.10
N THR A 175 -1.79 -17.55 -18.04
CA THR A 175 -2.32 -18.22 -19.23
C THR A 175 -3.38 -17.33 -19.91
N VAL A 176 -3.73 -17.62 -21.14
CA VAL A 176 -4.72 -16.86 -21.91
C VAL A 176 -5.86 -17.77 -22.31
N LEU A 177 -7.11 -17.33 -22.11
CA LEU A 177 -8.30 -18.06 -22.55
C LEU A 177 -8.40 -18.02 -24.07
N ARG A 178 -8.62 -19.19 -24.71
CA ARG A 178 -8.74 -19.33 -26.15
C ARG A 178 -9.94 -20.21 -26.50
N ASN A 179 -10.50 -20.01 -27.67
CA ASN A 179 -11.58 -20.84 -28.23
C ASN A 179 -12.76 -21.10 -27.27
N THR A 180 -12.99 -20.19 -26.33
CA THR A 180 -14.05 -20.28 -25.33
C THR A 180 -14.58 -18.86 -25.14
N ASN A 181 -15.86 -18.61 -25.39
CA ASN A 181 -16.40 -17.25 -25.37
C ASN A 181 -16.27 -16.61 -23.98
N TRP A 182 -16.62 -17.35 -22.94
CA TRP A 182 -16.46 -16.91 -21.56
C TRP A 182 -16.27 -18.10 -20.60
N VAL A 183 -15.62 -17.83 -19.50
CA VAL A 183 -15.47 -18.74 -18.36
C VAL A 183 -15.84 -17.99 -17.08
N ILE A 184 -16.60 -18.65 -16.21
CA ILE A 184 -16.84 -18.20 -14.84
C ILE A 184 -16.09 -19.13 -13.88
N GLY A 185 -15.38 -18.55 -12.93
CA GLY A 185 -14.66 -19.31 -11.93
C GLY A 185 -14.52 -18.58 -10.62
N VAL A 186 -14.03 -19.30 -9.62
CA VAL A 186 -13.73 -18.77 -8.28
C VAL A 186 -12.24 -18.69 -8.09
N VAL A 187 -11.76 -17.58 -7.58
CA VAL A 187 -10.35 -17.32 -7.33
C VAL A 187 -9.85 -18.16 -6.15
N LEU A 188 -8.82 -19.00 -6.39
CA LEU A 188 -8.16 -19.81 -5.37
C LEU A 188 -6.96 -19.10 -4.76
N PHE A 189 -6.05 -18.61 -5.61
CA PHE A 189 -4.82 -17.93 -5.18
C PHE A 189 -4.60 -16.66 -5.99
N THR A 190 -4.15 -15.59 -5.31
CA THR A 190 -3.85 -14.29 -5.93
C THR A 190 -2.45 -13.81 -5.57
N GLY A 191 -1.96 -12.83 -6.31
CA GLY A 191 -0.73 -12.11 -5.98
C GLY A 191 0.48 -13.04 -5.84
N LEU A 192 1.11 -13.01 -4.68
CA LEU A 192 2.32 -13.77 -4.38
C LEU A 192 2.07 -15.28 -4.21
N ASP A 193 0.84 -15.67 -3.88
CA ASP A 193 0.45 -17.07 -3.64
C ASP A 193 0.09 -17.82 -4.93
N SER A 194 0.06 -17.12 -6.09
CA SER A 194 -0.17 -17.77 -7.37
C SER A 194 1.00 -18.66 -7.77
N LYS A 195 0.71 -19.80 -8.37
CA LYS A 195 1.72 -20.80 -8.75
C LYS A 195 2.85 -20.25 -9.62
N ILE A 196 2.54 -19.35 -10.55
CA ILE A 196 3.54 -18.72 -11.41
C ILE A 196 4.54 -17.89 -10.61
N ILE A 197 4.09 -17.13 -9.62
CA ILE A 197 4.95 -16.28 -8.80
C ILE A 197 5.81 -17.11 -7.85
N LEU A 198 5.22 -18.13 -7.21
CA LEU A 198 5.95 -19.05 -6.36
C LEU A 198 7.06 -19.79 -7.12
N ASN A 199 6.81 -20.13 -8.40
CA ASN A 199 7.77 -20.83 -9.26
C ASN A 199 8.80 -19.89 -9.91
N SER A 200 8.49 -18.59 -10.06
CA SER A 200 9.42 -17.63 -10.69
C SER A 200 10.69 -17.41 -9.87
N GLY A 201 10.69 -17.81 -8.59
CA GLY A 201 11.81 -17.62 -7.68
C GLY A 201 12.06 -16.12 -7.38
N GLY A 202 12.69 -15.84 -6.25
CA GLY A 202 13.18 -14.50 -5.96
C GLY A 202 14.37 -14.19 -6.86
N THR A 203 14.16 -13.47 -7.97
CA THR A 203 15.29 -12.97 -8.76
C THR A 203 16.05 -11.94 -7.93
N PRO A 204 17.29 -12.22 -7.51
CA PRO A 204 18.08 -11.21 -6.81
C PRO A 204 18.26 -10.01 -7.74
N SER A 205 17.94 -8.81 -7.25
CA SER A 205 18.17 -7.60 -8.03
C SER A 205 19.66 -7.53 -8.42
N LYS A 206 19.92 -7.50 -9.73
CA LYS A 206 21.29 -7.30 -10.24
C LYS A 206 21.75 -5.89 -9.90
N ARG A 207 22.36 -5.73 -8.72
CA ARG A 207 23.01 -4.49 -8.35
C ARG A 207 24.45 -4.53 -8.85
N SER A 208 24.88 -3.47 -9.51
CA SER A 208 26.26 -3.34 -9.94
C SER A 208 27.20 -3.32 -8.72
N LYS A 209 28.43 -3.78 -8.90
CA LYS A 209 29.45 -3.73 -7.83
C LYS A 209 29.72 -2.28 -7.39
N VAL A 210 29.65 -1.34 -8.32
CA VAL A 210 29.80 0.09 -8.08
C VAL A 210 28.65 0.62 -7.22
N GLU A 211 27.41 0.30 -7.54
CA GLU A 211 26.24 0.72 -6.76
C GLU A 211 26.29 0.19 -5.33
N ARG A 212 26.72 -1.06 -5.14
CA ARG A 212 26.87 -1.67 -3.81
C ARG A 212 27.93 -0.97 -2.98
N GLN A 213 28.98 -0.44 -3.59
CA GLN A 213 30.05 0.31 -2.92
C GLN A 213 29.65 1.78 -2.69
N MET A 214 28.91 2.39 -3.61
CA MET A 214 28.50 3.80 -3.54
C MET A 214 27.45 4.06 -2.47
N ASN A 215 26.46 3.19 -2.31
CA ASN A 215 25.35 3.40 -1.38
C ASN A 215 25.80 3.63 0.08
N PRO A 216 26.69 2.82 0.68
CA PRO A 216 27.17 3.10 2.03
C PRO A 216 27.97 4.39 2.12
N GLN A 217 28.76 4.73 1.08
CA GLN A 217 29.53 5.98 1.04
C GLN A 217 28.62 7.21 1.02
N VAL A 218 27.55 7.19 0.22
CA VAL A 218 26.55 8.27 0.19
C VAL A 218 25.88 8.42 1.56
N CYS A 219 25.51 7.33 2.23
CA CYS A 219 24.94 7.38 3.58
C CYS A 219 25.91 8.01 4.59
N VAL A 220 27.19 7.63 4.56
CA VAL A 220 28.22 8.18 5.46
C VAL A 220 28.41 9.68 5.21
N VAL A 221 28.55 10.10 3.94
CA VAL A 221 28.69 11.52 3.58
C VAL A 221 27.49 12.35 3.99
N SER A 222 26.27 11.82 3.79
CA SER A 222 25.04 12.49 4.22
C SER A 222 25.00 12.65 5.74
N TYR A 223 25.34 11.59 6.47
CA TYR A 223 25.40 11.64 7.94
C TYR A 223 26.43 12.67 8.43
N CYS A 224 27.66 12.68 7.86
CA CYS A 224 28.68 13.66 8.20
C CYS A 224 28.25 15.09 7.92
N LYS A 225 27.56 15.35 6.79
CA LYS A 225 27.02 16.69 6.48
C LYS A 225 25.97 17.14 7.48
N ILE A 226 25.02 16.26 7.86
CA ILE A 226 24.00 16.56 8.85
C ILE A 226 24.64 16.86 10.20
N GLN A 227 25.58 16.05 10.63
CA GLN A 227 26.29 16.24 11.89
C GLN A 227 27.06 17.58 11.93
N LEU A 228 27.76 17.92 10.85
CA LEU A 228 28.46 19.20 10.71
C LEU A 228 27.51 20.40 10.77
N LEU A 229 26.33 20.29 10.14
CA LEU A 229 25.30 21.33 10.15
C LEU A 229 24.75 21.57 11.57
N ILE A 230 24.46 20.50 12.31
CA ILE A 230 23.97 20.56 13.69
C ILE A 230 25.02 21.19 14.59
N THR A 231 26.28 20.78 14.47
CA THR A 231 27.38 21.29 15.28
C THR A 231 27.58 22.79 15.03
N ASN A 232 27.61 23.23 13.77
CA ASN A 232 27.75 24.66 13.44
C ASN A 232 26.55 25.47 13.98
N SER A 233 25.34 24.99 13.88
CA SER A 233 24.17 25.66 14.43
C SER A 233 24.27 25.80 15.96
N SER A 234 24.70 24.75 16.65
CA SER A 234 24.90 24.79 18.12
C SER A 234 25.96 25.79 18.54
N VAL A 235 27.08 25.84 17.82
CA VAL A 235 28.15 26.82 18.10
C VAL A 235 27.68 28.25 17.88
N ILE A 236 26.93 28.52 16.82
CA ILE A 236 26.35 29.85 16.56
C ILE A 236 25.38 30.27 17.68
N ASN A 237 24.48 29.37 18.10
CA ASN A 237 23.58 29.65 19.19
C ASN A 237 24.31 29.95 20.50
N LEU A 238 25.32 29.18 20.83
CA LEU A 238 26.12 29.37 22.04
C LEU A 238 26.90 30.71 22.02
N THR A 239 27.43 31.12 20.87
CA THR A 239 28.07 32.42 20.71
C THR A 239 27.10 33.58 20.85
N ILE A 240 25.90 33.50 20.28
CA ILE A 240 24.83 34.51 20.44
C ILE A 240 24.44 34.65 21.91
N LEU A 241 24.24 33.52 22.59
CA LEU A 241 23.87 33.50 24.01
C LEU A 241 24.95 34.13 24.88
N ALA A 242 26.25 33.83 24.63
CA ALA A 242 27.35 34.44 25.32
C ALA A 242 27.44 35.97 25.12
N VAL A 243 27.22 36.42 23.89
CA VAL A 243 27.18 37.88 23.57
C VAL A 243 26.04 38.57 24.28
N LEU A 244 24.86 37.97 24.29
CA LEU A 244 23.69 38.49 25.01
C LEU A 244 23.93 38.56 26.54
N ALA A 245 24.53 37.52 27.12
CA ALA A 245 24.83 37.47 28.54
C ALA A 245 25.84 38.60 28.94
N ILE A 246 26.84 38.82 28.10
CA ILE A 246 27.82 39.95 28.32
C ILE A 246 27.11 41.27 28.21
N ALA A 247 26.23 41.48 27.24
CA ALA A 247 25.49 42.72 27.05
C ALA A 247 24.59 43.00 28.27
N CYS A 248 23.87 42.01 28.78
CA CYS A 248 23.05 42.11 29.97
C CYS A 248 23.86 42.45 31.20
N ALA A 249 25.01 41.79 31.40
CA ALA A 249 25.89 42.05 32.55
C ALA A 249 26.44 43.51 32.55
N ILE A 250 26.80 43.99 31.38
CA ILE A 250 27.27 45.40 31.24
C ILE A 250 26.13 46.36 31.47
N ALA A 251 24.94 46.11 30.95
CA ALA A 251 23.76 46.96 31.15
C ALA A 251 23.36 47.02 32.63
N ASP A 252 23.37 45.87 33.30
CA ASP A 252 23.05 45.77 34.73
C ASP A 252 24.06 46.55 35.57
N SER A 253 25.36 46.39 35.33
CA SER A 253 26.42 47.15 36.01
C SER A 253 26.31 48.68 35.80
N ILE A 254 25.95 49.13 34.60
CA ILE A 254 25.75 50.56 34.30
C ILE A 254 24.48 51.12 34.95
N LEU A 255 23.40 50.37 34.92
CA LEU A 255 22.13 50.75 35.52
C LEU A 255 22.26 50.85 37.05
N GLU A 256 22.92 49.90 37.68
CA GLU A 256 23.16 49.90 39.13
C GLU A 256 23.98 51.12 39.54
N GLN A 257 25.07 51.39 38.81
CA GLN A 257 25.94 52.52 39.09
C GLN A 257 25.25 53.89 38.86
N ARG A 258 24.36 54.00 37.90
CA ARG A 258 23.73 55.25 37.49
C ARG A 258 22.45 55.57 38.21
N TYR A 259 21.63 54.58 38.51
CA TYR A 259 20.29 54.78 39.06
C TYR A 259 20.13 54.34 40.50
N PHE A 260 21.00 53.45 40.99
CA PHE A 260 20.91 52.91 42.37
C PHE A 260 22.21 53.03 43.15
N PRO A 261 22.81 54.24 43.22
CA PRO A 261 24.08 54.43 43.93
C PRO A 261 23.96 54.22 45.45
N LEU A 262 22.72 54.19 45.99
CA LEU A 262 22.44 54.02 47.44
C LEU A 262 21.65 52.73 47.71
N GLY A 263 21.65 51.78 46.78
CA GLY A 263 20.81 50.59 46.88
C GLY A 263 19.34 50.84 46.51
N ALA A 264 18.52 49.80 46.49
CA ALA A 264 17.10 49.85 46.20
C ALA A 264 16.30 49.25 47.37
N PRO A 265 16.17 49.96 48.52
CA PRO A 265 15.56 49.41 49.73
C PRO A 265 14.08 49.01 49.52
N TRP A 266 13.40 49.56 48.50
CA TRP A 266 11.99 49.18 48.16
C TRP A 266 11.87 47.81 47.50
N LEU A 267 12.96 47.20 47.06
CA LEU A 267 12.98 45.86 46.48
C LEU A 267 13.33 44.75 47.49
N PHE A 268 13.43 45.09 48.79
CA PHE A 268 13.80 44.15 49.87
C PHE A 268 15.17 43.43 49.62
N LEU A 269 16.02 44.00 48.78
CA LEU A 269 17.40 43.56 48.62
C LEU A 269 18.21 44.10 49.79
N ASP A 270 18.43 43.22 50.75
CA ASP A 270 19.23 43.52 51.96
C ASP A 270 20.68 43.88 51.58
N ASP A 271 21.29 44.80 52.31
CA ASP A 271 22.64 45.34 52.09
C ASP A 271 23.77 44.32 52.18
N SER A 272 23.45 43.03 52.14
CA SER A 272 24.40 41.93 52.29
C SER A 272 25.16 41.54 51.04
N HIS A 273 24.79 42.05 49.84
CA HIS A 273 25.57 41.87 48.61
C HIS A 273 26.44 43.08 48.38
N GLY A 274 27.71 42.88 48.68
CA GLY A 274 28.76 43.91 48.72
C GLY A 274 28.67 44.93 47.60
N ASP A 275 28.94 46.20 47.99
CA ASP A 275 28.90 47.45 47.25
C ASP A 275 29.66 47.54 45.91
N ASN A 276 29.94 46.42 45.28
CA ASN A 276 30.68 46.40 44.02
C ASN A 276 29.79 46.07 42.83
N PRO A 277 29.34 47.04 42.00
CA PRO A 277 28.52 46.83 40.82
C PRO A 277 29.15 45.87 39.79
N LYS A 278 30.47 45.71 39.85
CA LYS A 278 31.22 44.75 39.02
C LYS A 278 30.97 43.30 39.41
N ILE A 279 30.72 43.04 40.71
CA ILE A 279 30.47 41.68 41.20
C ILE A 279 29.02 41.29 40.82
N ASN A 280 28.08 42.20 40.91
CA ASN A 280 26.70 41.98 40.54
C ASN A 280 26.57 41.70 39.02
N GLY A 281 27.24 42.45 38.17
CA GLY A 281 27.33 42.17 36.76
C GLY A 281 27.93 40.79 36.45
N LEU A 282 28.90 40.31 37.22
CA LEU A 282 29.47 38.98 37.06
C LEU A 282 28.50 37.85 37.48
N VAL A 283 27.75 38.10 38.55
CA VAL A 283 26.68 37.18 39.00
C VAL A 283 25.57 37.09 37.95
N THR A 284 25.11 38.21 37.40
CA THR A 284 24.11 38.26 36.32
C THR A 284 24.60 37.52 35.07
N PHE A 285 25.87 37.67 34.69
CA PHE A 285 26.49 36.92 33.63
C PHE A 285 26.46 35.41 33.89
N ALA A 286 26.81 34.98 35.11
CA ALA A 286 26.78 33.56 35.46
C ALA A 286 25.37 32.95 35.38
N PHE A 287 24.39 33.68 35.92
CA PHE A 287 22.97 33.25 35.82
C PHE A 287 22.47 33.21 34.37
N ALA A 288 22.81 34.19 33.54
CA ALA A 288 22.39 34.21 32.13
C ALA A 288 23.04 33.10 31.29
N LEU A 289 24.17 32.56 31.73
CA LEU A 289 24.79 31.38 31.11
C LEU A 289 24.20 30.05 31.58
N LEU A 290 23.55 30.01 32.75
CA LEU A 290 22.97 28.80 33.34
C LEU A 290 21.50 28.56 32.92
N THR A 291 20.83 29.57 32.40
CA THR A 291 19.46 29.49 31.87
C THR A 291 19.46 29.23 30.37
#